data_7ffa471e7dae677e166dd9cf551260df
#
_entry.id   7ffa471e7dae677e166dd9cf551260df
#
_cell.length_a   1.000
_cell.length_b   1.000
_cell.length_c   1.000
_cell.angle_alpha   90.00
_cell.angle_beta   90.00
_cell.angle_gamma   90.00
#
_symmetry.space_group_name_H-M   'P 1'
#
loop_
_entity.id
_entity.type
_entity.pdbx_description
1 polymer ?
#
loop_
_entity_poly.entity_id
_entity_poly.type
_entity_poly.pdbx_seq_one_letter_code
_entity_poly.pdbx_strand_id
1 'polypeptide(L)'
;MKLSRRDLAVLLPAIAAAQTAAKKDPLPAAAFRWEDLTARKADTTVTRQMMTGDTHTGYRLDLHETELAAGQMPHAPHSHVHEELLLIREGQLEVTIAGKMSRLGPGSVAYLASNQEHGWKNVGSAPARYFVLALGDDKA
;
A
#
# COMPACT_ATOMS: atom_id res chain seq x y z
N MET A 1 50.45 1.60 47.67
CA MET A 1 48.98 1.43 47.42
C MET A 1 48.78 0.02 46.89
N LYS A 2 48.26 -0.89 47.71
CA LYS A 2 48.11 -2.33 47.32
C LYS A 2 46.73 -2.48 46.64
N LEU A 3 46.72 -2.75 45.33
CA LEU A 3 45.50 -3.07 44.59
C LEU A 3 45.01 -4.45 45.07
N SER A 4 43.80 -4.49 45.57
CA SER A 4 43.07 -5.67 46.01
C SER A 4 42.61 -6.49 44.78
N ARG A 5 42.81 -7.83 44.90
CA ARG A 5 42.42 -8.80 43.86
C ARG A 5 40.90 -8.98 43.67
N ARG A 6 40.08 -8.03 44.14
CA ARG A 6 38.63 -8.14 44.12
C ARG A 6 37.92 -7.26 43.07
N ASP A 7 38.69 -6.50 42.26
CA ASP A 7 38.11 -5.59 41.27
C ASP A 7 38.18 -6.13 39.81
N LEU A 8 38.27 -7.46 39.68
CA LEU A 8 38.06 -8.07 38.36
C LEU A 8 36.55 -8.19 38.12
N ALA A 9 35.91 -7.05 37.89
CA ALA A 9 34.57 -7.03 37.36
C ALA A 9 34.61 -7.72 35.98
N VAL A 10 33.97 -8.86 35.90
CA VAL A 10 33.77 -9.63 34.69
C VAL A 10 32.97 -8.75 33.71
N LEU A 11 33.68 -8.13 32.78
CA LEU A 11 33.03 -7.57 31.58
C LEU A 11 32.53 -8.74 30.72
N LEU A 12 31.33 -9.20 31.04
CA LEU A 12 30.58 -10.04 30.12
C LEU A 12 30.27 -9.20 28.87
N PRO A 13 30.73 -9.59 27.69
CA PRO A 13 30.26 -8.95 26.48
C PRO A 13 28.75 -9.22 26.40
N ALA A 14 27.96 -8.15 26.49
CA ALA A 14 26.53 -8.21 26.09
C ALA A 14 26.55 -8.59 24.62
N ILE A 15 26.36 -9.89 24.34
CA ILE A 15 26.01 -10.34 23.00
C ILE A 15 24.60 -9.79 22.77
N ALA A 16 24.53 -8.62 22.15
CA ALA A 16 23.31 -8.13 21.56
C ALA A 16 22.95 -9.15 20.49
N ALA A 17 22.06 -10.08 20.83
CA ALA A 17 21.39 -10.91 19.85
C ALA A 17 20.57 -9.95 18.97
N ALA A 18 21.16 -9.54 17.86
CA ALA A 18 20.42 -8.91 16.79
C ALA A 18 19.40 -9.97 16.35
N GLN A 19 18.16 -9.82 16.83
CA GLN A 19 17.05 -10.57 16.30
C GLN A 19 16.92 -10.13 14.84
N THR A 20 17.54 -10.88 13.94
CA THR A 20 17.26 -10.78 12.52
C THR A 20 15.80 -11.17 12.39
N ALA A 21 14.93 -10.16 12.18
CA ALA A 21 13.56 -10.41 11.84
C ALA A 21 13.57 -11.40 10.67
N ALA A 22 12.91 -12.54 10.84
CA ALA A 22 12.86 -13.57 9.80
C ALA A 22 12.36 -12.90 8.52
N LYS A 23 13.21 -12.88 7.49
CA LYS A 23 12.86 -12.31 6.18
C LYS A 23 11.68 -13.15 5.67
N LYS A 24 10.54 -12.51 5.46
CA LYS A 24 9.38 -13.17 4.87
C LYS A 24 9.75 -13.62 3.46
N ASP A 25 9.25 -14.79 3.06
CA ASP A 25 9.42 -15.25 1.69
C ASP A 25 8.78 -14.23 0.73
N PRO A 26 9.43 -13.96 -0.42
CA PRO A 26 8.88 -13.06 -1.40
C PRO A 26 7.60 -13.62 -2.02
N LEU A 27 6.77 -12.75 -2.58
CA LEU A 27 5.53 -13.11 -3.27
C LEU A 27 5.81 -14.16 -4.35
N PRO A 28 5.11 -15.31 -4.35
CA PRO A 28 5.23 -16.30 -5.41
C PRO A 28 4.64 -15.75 -6.72
N ALA A 29 5.13 -16.25 -7.85
CA ALA A 29 4.46 -16.02 -9.12
C ALA A 29 3.07 -16.67 -9.08
N ALA A 30 2.02 -15.91 -9.40
CA ALA A 30 0.64 -16.35 -9.34
C ALA A 30 -0.23 -15.67 -10.41
N ALA A 31 -1.30 -16.33 -10.80
CA ALA A 31 -2.39 -15.77 -11.59
C ALA A 31 -3.64 -15.66 -10.70
N PHE A 32 -4.33 -14.56 -10.78
CA PHE A 32 -5.54 -14.29 -9.98
C PHE A 32 -6.74 -14.24 -10.91
N ARG A 33 -7.67 -15.17 -10.72
CA ARG A 33 -8.95 -15.13 -11.42
C ARG A 33 -9.91 -14.26 -10.63
N TRP A 34 -10.62 -13.38 -11.31
CA TRP A 34 -11.57 -12.47 -10.69
C TRP A 34 -12.61 -13.20 -9.82
N GLU A 35 -13.12 -14.32 -10.31
CA GLU A 35 -14.18 -15.11 -9.67
C GLU A 35 -13.74 -15.72 -8.33
N ASP A 36 -12.44 -15.94 -8.17
CA ASP A 36 -11.86 -16.58 -6.98
C ASP A 36 -11.52 -15.56 -5.88
N LEU A 37 -11.60 -14.25 -6.18
CA LEU A 37 -11.25 -13.21 -5.22
C LEU A 37 -12.38 -12.93 -4.23
N THR A 38 -12.06 -12.98 -2.95
CA THR A 38 -13.02 -12.66 -1.89
C THR A 38 -13.31 -11.17 -1.84
N ALA A 39 -14.58 -10.81 -2.00
CA ALA A 39 -15.05 -9.43 -1.87
C ALA A 39 -15.19 -9.03 -0.40
N ARG A 40 -14.60 -7.89 -0.03
CA ARG A 40 -14.78 -7.23 1.27
C ARG A 40 -15.60 -5.96 1.06
N LYS A 41 -16.74 -5.87 1.71
CA LYS A 41 -17.64 -4.70 1.62
C LYS A 41 -17.36 -3.74 2.77
N ALA A 42 -17.34 -2.46 2.44
CA ALA A 42 -17.40 -1.33 3.36
C ALA A 42 -18.52 -0.39 2.91
N ASP A 43 -18.75 0.72 3.60
CA ASP A 43 -19.93 1.59 3.35
C ASP A 43 -20.06 2.04 1.89
N THR A 44 -18.97 2.50 1.28
CA THR A 44 -18.96 3.06 -0.07
C THR A 44 -18.18 2.22 -1.08
N THR A 45 -17.46 1.18 -0.63
CA THR A 45 -16.53 0.40 -1.44
C THR A 45 -16.74 -1.11 -1.32
N VAL A 46 -16.36 -1.82 -2.38
CA VAL A 46 -16.13 -3.27 -2.35
C VAL A 46 -14.71 -3.52 -2.84
N THR A 47 -13.87 -4.09 -2.00
CA THR A 47 -12.47 -4.34 -2.32
C THR A 47 -12.20 -5.84 -2.50
N ARG A 48 -11.36 -6.19 -3.47
CA ARG A 48 -10.85 -7.54 -3.71
C ARG A 48 -9.34 -7.53 -3.72
N GLN A 49 -8.75 -8.08 -2.67
CA GLN A 49 -7.31 -8.20 -2.54
C GLN A 49 -6.78 -9.27 -3.50
N MET A 50 -5.73 -8.95 -4.25
CA MET A 50 -5.01 -9.87 -5.11
C MET A 50 -3.72 -10.34 -4.47
N MET A 51 -2.83 -9.41 -4.14
CA MET A 51 -1.55 -9.74 -3.51
C MET A 51 -1.09 -8.63 -2.57
N THR A 52 -0.37 -9.01 -1.53
CA THR A 52 0.34 -8.09 -0.64
C THR A 52 1.56 -8.78 -0.08
N GLY A 53 2.73 -8.21 -0.23
CA GLY A 53 3.99 -8.81 0.22
C GLY A 53 5.21 -8.16 -0.43
N ASP A 54 6.37 -8.74 -0.15
CA ASP A 54 7.62 -8.27 -0.71
C ASP A 54 7.88 -8.98 -2.05
N THR A 55 8.33 -8.23 -3.04
CA THR A 55 8.75 -8.79 -4.34
C THR A 55 10.13 -9.44 -4.23
N HIS A 56 10.51 -10.26 -5.22
CA HIS A 56 11.85 -10.85 -5.32
C HIS A 56 12.97 -9.79 -5.45
N THR A 57 12.62 -8.59 -5.90
CA THR A 57 13.56 -7.46 -6.04
C THR A 57 13.58 -6.57 -4.80
N GLY A 58 12.82 -6.93 -3.74
CA GLY A 58 12.86 -6.26 -2.44
C GLY A 58 11.92 -5.07 -2.30
N TYR A 59 10.98 -4.87 -3.22
CA TYR A 59 9.97 -3.82 -3.09
C TYR A 59 8.72 -4.39 -2.41
N ARG A 60 8.13 -3.62 -1.50
CA ARG A 60 6.80 -3.89 -0.97
C ARG A 60 5.77 -3.60 -2.05
N LEU A 61 4.80 -4.51 -2.20
CA LEU A 61 3.72 -4.40 -3.17
C LEU A 61 2.40 -4.77 -2.52
N ASP A 62 1.36 -3.96 -2.78
CA ASP A 62 -0.03 -4.28 -2.53
C ASP A 62 -0.82 -4.03 -3.80
N LEU A 63 -1.64 -4.99 -4.21
CA LEU A 63 -2.52 -4.86 -5.37
C LEU A 63 -3.92 -5.35 -5.01
N HIS A 64 -4.88 -4.48 -5.20
CA HIS A 64 -6.30 -4.81 -5.06
C HIS A 64 -7.15 -4.07 -6.11
N GLU A 65 -8.36 -4.56 -6.35
CA GLU A 65 -9.38 -3.82 -7.07
C GLU A 65 -10.39 -3.24 -6.08
N THR A 66 -10.83 -2.02 -6.35
CA THR A 66 -11.91 -1.35 -5.63
C THR A 66 -13.07 -1.04 -6.57
N GLU A 67 -14.28 -1.41 -6.16
CA GLU A 67 -15.52 -0.89 -6.69
C GLU A 67 -16.01 0.23 -5.76
N LEU A 68 -16.19 1.43 -6.31
CA LEU A 68 -16.60 2.62 -5.58
C LEU A 68 -18.00 3.06 -6.03
N ALA A 69 -18.91 3.19 -5.09
CA ALA A 69 -20.29 3.61 -5.38
C ALA A 69 -20.35 4.99 -6.06
N ALA A 70 -21.39 5.21 -6.84
CA ALA A 70 -21.60 6.47 -7.57
C ALA A 70 -21.64 7.67 -6.60
N GLY A 71 -20.98 8.75 -6.97
CA GLY A 71 -20.91 9.99 -6.19
C GLY A 71 -20.06 9.94 -4.93
N GLN A 72 -19.41 8.80 -4.62
CA GLN A 72 -18.66 8.60 -3.39
C GLN A 72 -17.15 8.80 -3.55
N MET A 73 -16.49 8.97 -2.42
CA MET A 73 -15.03 8.93 -2.23
C MET A 73 -14.70 7.71 -1.37
N PRO A 74 -13.58 7.01 -1.59
CA PRO A 74 -13.19 5.89 -0.72
C PRO A 74 -12.77 6.37 0.68
N HIS A 75 -12.17 7.54 0.76
CA HIS A 75 -11.71 8.24 1.97
C HIS A 75 -11.46 9.71 1.65
N ALA A 76 -11.23 10.55 2.67
CA ALA A 76 -10.84 11.94 2.49
C ALA A 76 -9.46 12.05 1.80
N PRO A 77 -9.17 13.15 1.10
CA PRO A 77 -7.83 13.41 0.56
C PRO A 77 -6.76 13.31 1.65
N HIS A 78 -5.61 12.71 1.30
CA HIS A 78 -4.51 12.47 2.23
C HIS A 78 -3.17 12.32 1.48
N SER A 79 -2.11 12.07 2.22
CA SER A 79 -0.79 11.73 1.68
C SER A 79 -0.16 10.59 2.50
N HIS A 80 0.71 9.82 1.89
CA HIS A 80 1.46 8.73 2.52
C HIS A 80 2.83 8.54 1.84
N VAL A 81 3.68 7.72 2.45
CA VAL A 81 5.06 7.52 1.98
C VAL A 81 5.13 6.60 0.76
N HIS A 82 4.34 5.52 0.74
CA HIS A 82 4.29 4.64 -0.42
C HIS A 82 3.72 5.36 -1.65
N GLU A 83 4.09 4.89 -2.83
CA GLU A 83 3.57 5.39 -4.09
C GLU A 83 2.39 4.55 -4.55
N GLU A 84 1.45 5.15 -5.31
CA GLU A 84 0.30 4.42 -5.83
C GLU A 84 0.09 4.65 -7.32
N LEU A 85 -0.44 3.62 -7.98
CA LEU A 85 -1.04 3.74 -9.31
C LEU A 85 -2.51 3.36 -9.24
N LEU A 86 -3.36 4.23 -9.79
CA LEU A 86 -4.76 3.93 -10.06
C LEU A 86 -4.90 3.57 -11.53
N LEU A 87 -5.38 2.37 -11.82
CA LEU A 87 -5.67 1.92 -13.18
C LEU A 87 -7.19 1.79 -13.34
N ILE A 88 -7.80 2.69 -14.09
CA ILE A 88 -9.26 2.77 -14.20
C ILE A 88 -9.75 1.69 -15.17
N ARG A 89 -10.59 0.78 -14.67
CA ARG A 89 -11.21 -0.29 -15.45
C ARG A 89 -12.59 0.10 -15.98
N GLU A 90 -13.42 0.68 -15.12
CA GLU A 90 -14.80 1.04 -15.41
C GLU A 90 -15.20 2.34 -14.69
N GLY A 91 -16.16 3.08 -15.25
CA GLY A 91 -16.69 4.29 -14.65
C GLY A 91 -15.82 5.53 -14.90
N GLN A 92 -16.03 6.58 -14.11
CA GLN A 92 -15.32 7.84 -14.22
C GLN A 92 -14.89 8.34 -12.84
N LEU A 93 -13.61 8.55 -12.65
CA LEU A 93 -13.06 9.16 -11.46
C LEU A 93 -12.61 10.59 -11.73
N GLU A 94 -12.88 11.47 -10.78
CA GLU A 94 -12.25 12.77 -10.65
C GLU A 94 -11.13 12.62 -9.63
N VAL A 95 -9.89 12.71 -10.11
CA VAL A 95 -8.68 12.55 -9.29
C VAL A 95 -8.03 13.90 -9.09
N THR A 96 -7.77 14.26 -7.84
CA THR A 96 -7.04 15.48 -7.47
C THR A 96 -5.67 15.10 -6.92
N ILE A 97 -4.61 15.65 -7.50
CA ILE A 97 -3.21 15.47 -7.08
C ILE A 97 -2.58 16.84 -6.94
N ALA A 98 -2.05 17.18 -5.77
CA ALA A 98 -1.46 18.48 -5.47
C ALA A 98 -2.38 19.66 -5.89
N GLY A 99 -3.66 19.56 -5.63
CA GLY A 99 -4.67 20.55 -5.99
C GLY A 99 -5.05 20.59 -7.48
N LYS A 100 -4.42 19.77 -8.34
CA LYS A 100 -4.79 19.68 -9.77
C LYS A 100 -5.78 18.54 -9.98
N MET A 101 -6.92 18.88 -10.56
CA MET A 101 -8.00 17.94 -10.83
C MET A 101 -7.92 17.40 -12.26
N SER A 102 -8.18 16.09 -12.41
CA SER A 102 -8.28 15.41 -13.71
C SER A 102 -9.44 14.43 -13.69
N ARG A 103 -10.18 14.32 -14.79
CA ARG A 103 -11.20 13.29 -14.98
C ARG A 103 -10.63 12.14 -15.78
N LEU A 104 -10.71 10.94 -15.21
CA LEU A 104 -10.13 9.72 -15.73
C LEU A 104 -11.22 8.69 -15.97
N GLY A 105 -11.28 8.17 -17.19
CA GLY A 105 -12.16 7.07 -17.60
C GLY A 105 -11.41 5.76 -17.81
N PRO A 106 -12.09 4.71 -18.32
CA PRO A 106 -11.49 3.40 -18.56
C PRO A 106 -10.22 3.47 -19.42
N GLY A 107 -9.18 2.71 -19.02
CA GLY A 107 -7.87 2.70 -19.66
C GLY A 107 -6.92 3.82 -19.20
N SER A 108 -7.41 4.78 -18.41
CA SER A 108 -6.57 5.83 -17.83
C SER A 108 -5.80 5.33 -16.60
N VAL A 109 -4.66 5.98 -16.34
CA VAL A 109 -3.81 5.73 -15.16
C VAL A 109 -3.51 7.05 -14.45
N ALA A 110 -3.56 7.05 -13.12
CA ALA A 110 -2.98 8.11 -12.29
C ALA A 110 -1.81 7.54 -11.50
N TYR A 111 -0.71 8.29 -11.43
CA TYR A 111 0.43 8.01 -10.56
C TYR A 111 0.44 9.02 -9.41
N LEU A 112 0.44 8.50 -8.20
CA LEU A 112 0.41 9.24 -6.94
C LEU A 112 1.78 9.10 -6.29
N ALA A 113 2.58 10.16 -6.35
CA ALA A 113 3.95 10.16 -5.84
C ALA A 113 3.96 10.20 -4.31
N SER A 114 5.04 9.67 -3.72
CA SER A 114 5.28 9.69 -2.27
C SER A 114 5.06 11.08 -1.66
N ASN A 115 4.33 11.14 -0.55
CA ASN A 115 3.99 12.36 0.21
C ASN A 115 3.21 13.44 -0.58
N GLN A 116 2.70 13.11 -1.76
CA GLN A 116 1.87 14.02 -2.52
C GLN A 116 0.42 13.91 -2.07
N GLU A 117 -0.21 15.02 -1.64
CA GLU A 117 -1.64 15.02 -1.32
C GLU A 117 -2.45 14.62 -2.54
N HIS A 118 -3.36 13.67 -2.35
CA HIS A 118 -4.23 13.16 -3.39
C HIS A 118 -5.57 12.65 -2.84
N GLY A 119 -6.53 12.51 -3.73
CA GLY A 119 -7.84 11.93 -3.46
C GLY A 119 -8.62 11.75 -4.76
N TRP A 120 -9.68 10.94 -4.72
CA TRP A 120 -10.54 10.76 -5.90
C TRP A 120 -11.99 10.54 -5.51
N LYS A 121 -12.86 10.81 -6.48
CA LYS A 121 -14.30 10.68 -6.35
C LYS A 121 -14.86 10.01 -7.60
N ASN A 122 -15.80 9.10 -7.43
CA ASN A 122 -16.59 8.61 -8.55
C ASN A 122 -17.61 9.69 -8.96
N VAL A 123 -17.44 10.27 -10.13
CA VAL A 123 -18.31 11.32 -10.69
C VAL A 123 -19.30 10.76 -11.73
N GLY A 124 -19.29 9.45 -11.93
CA GLY A 124 -20.27 8.76 -12.77
C GLY A 124 -21.59 8.49 -12.04
N SER A 125 -22.58 8.02 -12.77
CA SER A 125 -23.90 7.61 -12.26
C SER A 125 -23.98 6.12 -11.87
N ALA A 126 -22.94 5.35 -12.14
CA ALA A 126 -22.78 3.93 -11.80
C ALA A 126 -21.53 3.71 -10.97
N PRO A 127 -21.36 2.55 -10.32
CA PRO A 127 -20.11 2.23 -9.64
C PRO A 127 -18.89 2.32 -10.58
N ALA A 128 -17.78 2.85 -10.07
CA ALA A 128 -16.49 2.84 -10.77
C ALA A 128 -15.65 1.70 -10.25
N ARG A 129 -14.84 1.06 -11.12
CA ARG A 129 -13.92 -0.02 -10.78
C ARG A 129 -12.51 0.36 -11.22
N TYR A 130 -11.58 0.20 -10.32
CA TYR A 130 -10.18 0.53 -10.57
C TYR A 130 -9.26 -0.34 -9.72
N PHE A 131 -8.08 -0.61 -10.25
CA PHE A 131 -7.01 -1.24 -9.49
C PHE A 131 -6.21 -0.18 -8.75
N VAL A 132 -5.81 -0.50 -7.54
CA VAL A 132 -4.82 0.24 -6.75
C VAL A 132 -3.60 -0.64 -6.63
N LEU A 133 -2.47 -0.16 -7.13
CA LEU A 133 -1.16 -0.76 -6.96
C LEU A 133 -0.32 0.16 -6.08
N ALA A 134 -0.11 -0.23 -4.82
CA ALA A 134 0.78 0.47 -3.90
C ALA A 134 2.19 -0.12 -3.95
N LEU A 135 3.20 0.73 -4.00
CA LEU A 135 4.63 0.41 -4.06
C LEU A 135 5.37 1.07 -2.90
N GLY A 136 6.08 0.29 -2.12
CA GLY A 136 6.82 0.76 -0.95
C GLY A 136 6.08 0.53 0.36
N ASP A 137 6.77 0.82 1.46
CA ASP A 137 6.21 0.75 2.81
C ASP A 137 5.77 2.14 3.28
N ASP A 138 4.76 2.20 4.15
CA ASP A 138 4.36 3.42 4.86
C ASP A 138 5.40 3.89 5.89
N LYS A 139 6.47 3.11 6.06
CA LYS A 139 7.54 3.41 7.00
C LYS A 139 8.73 3.98 6.23
N ALA A 140 8.95 5.26 6.41
CA ALA A 140 10.24 5.88 6.13
C ALA A 140 11.17 5.71 7.33
#